data_6869832fc4c6778b998b2750576bcbd6
#
_entry.id   6869832fc4c6778b998b2750576bcbd6
#
_cell.length_a   1.000
_cell.length_b   1.000
_cell.length_c   1.000
_cell.angle_alpha   90.00
_cell.angle_beta   90.00
_cell.angle_gamma   90.00
#
_symmetry.space_group_name_H-M   'P 1'
#
loop_
_entity.id
_entity.type
_entity.pdbx_description
1 polymer ?
#
loop_
_entity_poly.entity_id
_entity_poly.type
_entity_poly.pdbx_seq_one_letter_code
_entity_poly.pdbx_strand_id
1 'polypeptide(L)'
;DFMYLFAFFIFVVFPLSFFVFHFFTRKYLNPYKLIFIFGKKGSGKSTLLAKYAYEYRSRGWYVYCTEAIPGTRKIDYTDIGYKQFPERSCIIVDEVGMIWDNRNFKSFKPEVRDFFKLQRHYKCCLILASQTFDVDKKIRDLADEMYLVKKSFRVFSYAKRILRQTVLVKSTAEAPAKIDEDLVFDSLLLFWAGSR
;
A
#
# COMPACT_ATOMS: atom_id res chain seq x y z
N ASP A 1 -7.76 1.93 -48.48
CA ASP A 1 -7.59 0.59 -47.87
C ASP A 1 -6.49 0.56 -46.80
N PHE A 2 -5.36 1.26 -47.01
CA PHE A 2 -4.28 1.32 -46.00
C PHE A 2 -4.71 1.99 -44.69
N MET A 3 -5.53 3.00 -44.75
CA MET A 3 -6.03 3.73 -43.60
C MET A 3 -6.92 2.86 -42.69
N TYR A 4 -7.78 2.02 -43.31
CA TYR A 4 -8.63 1.08 -42.52
C TYR A 4 -7.80 -0.02 -41.87
N LEU A 5 -6.78 -0.53 -42.56
CA LEU A 5 -5.87 -1.53 -41.99
C LEU A 5 -5.06 -0.95 -40.80
N PHE A 6 -4.61 0.27 -40.90
CA PHE A 6 -3.88 0.98 -39.85
C PHE A 6 -4.78 1.27 -38.64
N ALA A 7 -6.01 1.73 -38.90
CA ALA A 7 -6.99 1.92 -37.83
C ALA A 7 -7.34 0.61 -37.12
N PHE A 8 -7.55 -0.47 -37.88
CA PHE A 8 -7.79 -1.81 -37.29
C PHE A 8 -6.63 -2.26 -36.40
N PHE A 9 -5.40 -2.06 -36.83
CA PHE A 9 -4.22 -2.43 -36.06
C PHE A 9 -4.15 -1.65 -34.73
N ILE A 10 -4.36 -0.33 -34.76
CA ILE A 10 -4.32 0.51 -33.55
C ILE A 10 -5.47 0.20 -32.59
N PHE A 11 -6.69 0.10 -33.10
CA PHE A 11 -7.87 0.02 -32.23
C PHE A 11 -8.24 -1.40 -31.80
N VAL A 12 -7.78 -2.41 -32.53
CA VAL A 12 -8.12 -3.81 -32.23
C VAL A 12 -6.90 -4.62 -31.84
N VAL A 13 -5.87 -4.67 -32.65
CA VAL A 13 -4.72 -5.53 -32.45
C VAL A 13 -3.87 -5.08 -31.26
N PHE A 14 -3.61 -3.79 -31.16
CA PHE A 14 -2.79 -3.25 -30.06
C PHE A 14 -3.45 -3.42 -28.69
N PRO A 15 -4.72 -3.04 -28.45
CA PRO A 15 -5.38 -3.31 -27.16
C PRO A 15 -5.50 -4.78 -26.83
N LEU A 16 -5.78 -5.62 -27.85
CA LEU A 16 -5.88 -7.08 -27.65
C LEU A 16 -4.53 -7.66 -27.25
N SER A 17 -3.44 -7.28 -27.90
CA SER A 17 -2.09 -7.75 -27.55
C SER A 17 -1.69 -7.29 -26.14
N PHE A 18 -2.02 -6.06 -25.78
CA PHE A 18 -1.80 -5.53 -24.42
C PHE A 18 -2.59 -6.32 -23.37
N PHE A 19 -3.86 -6.64 -23.65
CA PHE A 19 -4.69 -7.45 -22.76
C PHE A 19 -4.14 -8.87 -22.59
N VAL A 20 -3.77 -9.51 -23.71
CA VAL A 20 -3.15 -10.85 -23.70
C VAL A 20 -1.83 -10.83 -22.92
N PHE A 21 -0.96 -9.85 -23.17
CA PHE A 21 0.29 -9.69 -22.44
C PHE A 21 0.04 -9.51 -20.94
N HIS A 22 -0.90 -8.63 -20.57
CA HIS A 22 -1.26 -8.40 -19.17
C HIS A 22 -1.82 -9.67 -18.51
N PHE A 23 -2.66 -10.43 -19.21
CA PHE A 23 -3.21 -11.69 -18.70
C PHE A 23 -2.11 -12.73 -18.41
N PHE A 24 -1.19 -12.91 -19.34
CA PHE A 24 -0.09 -13.87 -19.16
C PHE A 24 0.95 -13.41 -18.13
N THR A 25 1.20 -12.12 -18.02
CA THR A 25 2.18 -11.58 -17.04
C THR A 25 1.61 -11.43 -15.64
N ARG A 26 0.30 -11.48 -15.47
CA ARG A 26 -0.37 -11.33 -14.17
C ARG A 26 0.15 -12.30 -13.10
N LYS A 27 0.52 -13.52 -13.48
CA LYS A 27 1.08 -14.54 -12.58
C LYS A 27 2.44 -14.16 -11.98
N TYR A 28 3.17 -13.25 -12.63
CA TYR A 28 4.47 -12.76 -12.15
C TYR A 28 4.35 -11.57 -11.20
N LEU A 29 3.15 -10.99 -11.06
CA LEU A 29 2.93 -9.92 -10.09
C LEU A 29 2.97 -10.53 -8.68
N ASN A 30 3.84 -9.97 -7.85
CA ASN A 30 3.89 -10.37 -6.45
C ASN A 30 2.60 -9.92 -5.72
N PRO A 31 1.78 -10.85 -5.21
CA PRO A 31 0.57 -10.50 -4.46
C PRO A 31 0.86 -10.14 -2.99
N TYR A 32 2.07 -10.45 -2.52
CA TYR A 32 2.48 -10.30 -1.13
C TYR A 32 3.17 -8.94 -0.96
N LYS A 33 2.38 -7.88 -0.83
CA LYS A 33 2.88 -6.51 -0.73
C LYS A 33 2.76 -5.98 0.69
N LEU A 34 3.67 -5.08 1.04
CA LEU A 34 3.54 -4.19 2.17
C LEU A 34 3.03 -2.84 1.65
N ILE A 35 1.79 -2.51 1.98
CA ILE A 35 1.10 -1.30 1.55
C ILE A 35 0.98 -0.35 2.73
N PHE A 36 1.42 0.89 2.55
CA PHE A 36 1.31 1.92 3.55
C PHE A 36 0.32 3.00 3.12
N ILE A 37 -0.72 3.22 3.96
CA ILE A 37 -1.80 4.16 3.68
C ILE A 37 -1.79 5.25 4.74
N PHE A 38 -1.72 6.49 4.34
CA PHE A 38 -1.79 7.58 5.28
C PHE A 38 -2.73 8.69 4.79
N GLY A 39 -3.19 9.51 5.73
CA GLY A 39 -4.11 10.60 5.47
C GLY A 39 -4.80 11.09 6.74
N LYS A 40 -5.25 12.32 6.74
CA LYS A 40 -5.90 12.95 7.87
C LYS A 40 -7.12 12.17 8.36
N LYS A 41 -7.54 12.42 9.60
CA LYS A 41 -8.81 11.91 10.14
C LYS A 41 -9.98 12.28 9.22
N GLY A 42 -10.87 11.33 8.96
CA GLY A 42 -12.01 11.53 8.07
C GLY A 42 -11.70 11.53 6.56
N SER A 43 -10.46 11.22 6.14
CA SER A 43 -10.10 11.15 4.71
C SER A 43 -10.65 9.93 3.97
N GLY A 44 -11.17 8.91 4.69
CA GLY A 44 -11.68 7.67 4.11
C GLY A 44 -10.72 6.48 4.21
N LYS A 45 -9.67 6.55 5.06
CA LYS A 45 -8.73 5.44 5.27
C LYS A 45 -9.44 4.14 5.65
N SER A 46 -10.27 4.17 6.69
CA SER A 46 -10.97 2.99 7.19
C SER A 46 -11.90 2.37 6.12
N THR A 47 -12.51 3.19 5.26
CA THR A 47 -13.28 2.70 4.11
C THR A 47 -12.39 2.00 3.09
N LEU A 48 -11.19 2.55 2.84
CA LEU A 48 -10.21 1.92 1.95
C LEU A 48 -9.69 0.60 2.53
N LEU A 49 -9.44 0.55 3.85
CA LEU A 49 -9.07 -0.68 4.54
C LEU A 49 -10.16 -1.75 4.44
N ALA A 50 -11.44 -1.35 4.65
CA ALA A 50 -12.57 -2.25 4.49
C ALA A 50 -12.70 -2.77 3.04
N LYS A 51 -12.44 -1.93 2.04
CA LYS A 51 -12.40 -2.34 0.63
C LYS A 51 -11.31 -3.39 0.40
N TYR A 52 -10.10 -3.17 0.87
CA TYR A 52 -9.03 -4.16 0.75
C TYR A 52 -9.37 -5.46 1.50
N ALA A 53 -9.93 -5.37 2.72
CA ALA A 53 -10.38 -6.53 3.47
C ALA A 53 -11.38 -7.38 2.66
N TYR A 54 -12.36 -6.73 2.04
CA TYR A 54 -13.33 -7.39 1.19
C TYR A 54 -12.69 -8.03 -0.05
N GLU A 55 -11.80 -7.30 -0.74
CA GLU A 55 -11.11 -7.79 -1.95
C GLU A 55 -10.23 -9.00 -1.66
N TYR A 56 -9.44 -8.99 -0.59
CA TYR A 56 -8.60 -10.13 -0.22
C TYR A 56 -9.45 -11.33 0.22
N ARG A 57 -10.51 -11.08 0.98
CA ARG A 57 -11.44 -12.13 1.39
C ARG A 57 -12.14 -12.78 0.19
N SER A 58 -12.62 -12.01 -0.78
CA SER A 58 -13.27 -12.53 -1.99
C SER A 58 -12.32 -13.39 -2.84
N ARG A 59 -11.02 -13.20 -2.71
CA ARG A 59 -9.97 -14.02 -3.34
C ARG A 59 -9.58 -15.25 -2.51
N GLY A 60 -10.29 -15.53 -1.41
CA GLY A 60 -10.04 -16.67 -0.52
C GLY A 60 -8.84 -16.51 0.41
N TRP A 61 -8.46 -15.26 0.74
CA TRP A 61 -7.41 -14.99 1.71
C TRP A 61 -7.94 -14.95 3.15
N TYR A 62 -7.10 -15.31 4.09
CA TYR A 62 -7.37 -15.08 5.51
C TYR A 62 -7.11 -13.61 5.83
N VAL A 63 -8.14 -12.87 6.26
CA VAL A 63 -8.00 -11.45 6.56
C VAL A 63 -8.04 -11.23 8.06
N TYR A 64 -6.98 -10.61 8.57
CA TYR A 64 -6.82 -10.22 9.96
C TYR A 64 -6.79 -8.70 10.05
N CYS A 65 -7.43 -8.13 11.08
CA CYS A 65 -7.46 -6.69 11.28
C CYS A 65 -7.37 -6.33 12.76
N THR A 66 -6.66 -5.26 13.09
CA THR A 66 -6.64 -4.70 14.45
C THR A 66 -7.95 -4.02 14.80
N GLU A 67 -8.63 -3.44 13.80
CA GLU A 67 -9.95 -2.85 13.92
C GLU A 67 -11.06 -3.85 13.58
N ALA A 68 -12.26 -3.61 14.12
CA ALA A 68 -13.41 -4.47 13.87
C ALA A 68 -14.02 -4.20 12.48
N ILE A 69 -13.50 -4.85 11.45
CA ILE A 69 -14.08 -4.85 10.10
C ILE A 69 -14.93 -6.11 9.92
N PRO A 70 -16.18 -6.00 9.44
CA PRO A 70 -17.03 -7.16 9.23
C PRO A 70 -16.39 -8.24 8.34
N GLY A 71 -16.37 -9.47 8.82
CA GLY A 71 -15.81 -10.61 8.09
C GLY A 71 -14.29 -10.75 8.16
N THR A 72 -13.62 -9.98 8.99
CA THR A 72 -12.21 -10.17 9.32
C THR A 72 -12.03 -10.85 10.68
N ARG A 73 -10.87 -11.44 10.90
CA ARG A 73 -10.47 -11.97 12.20
C ARG A 73 -9.75 -10.87 12.97
N LYS A 74 -10.25 -10.55 14.17
CA LYS A 74 -9.58 -9.57 15.02
C LYS A 74 -8.25 -10.11 15.52
N ILE A 75 -7.23 -9.27 15.48
CA ILE A 75 -5.90 -9.53 16.07
C ILE A 75 -5.48 -8.34 16.92
N ASP A 76 -4.60 -8.59 17.85
CA ASP A 76 -3.91 -7.52 18.56
C ASP A 76 -2.61 -7.15 17.83
N TYR A 77 -2.19 -5.89 17.91
CA TYR A 77 -0.91 -5.46 17.36
C TYR A 77 0.28 -6.17 18.00
N THR A 78 0.14 -6.66 19.24
CA THR A 78 1.13 -7.45 19.96
C THR A 78 1.34 -8.83 19.37
N ASP A 79 0.37 -9.35 18.60
CA ASP A 79 0.48 -10.64 17.90
C ASP A 79 1.43 -10.56 16.70
N ILE A 80 1.67 -9.34 16.19
CA ILE A 80 2.47 -9.14 14.97
C ILE A 80 3.95 -9.39 15.29
N GLY A 81 4.56 -10.30 14.52
CA GLY A 81 5.93 -10.75 14.73
C GLY A 81 6.07 -11.99 15.63
N TYR A 82 5.04 -12.34 16.39
CA TYR A 82 5.06 -13.50 17.29
C TYR A 82 4.11 -14.61 16.84
N LYS A 83 2.98 -14.25 16.26
CA LYS A 83 2.00 -15.21 15.77
C LYS A 83 2.35 -15.67 14.37
N GLN A 84 2.26 -16.97 14.14
CA GLN A 84 2.34 -17.54 12.80
C GLN A 84 1.01 -17.38 12.08
N PHE A 85 1.04 -16.74 10.93
CA PHE A 85 -0.12 -16.59 10.06
C PHE A 85 -0.07 -17.64 8.95
N PRO A 86 -1.23 -18.21 8.57
CA PRO A 86 -1.28 -19.12 7.43
C PRO A 86 -0.84 -18.40 6.14
N GLU A 87 -0.37 -19.16 5.17
CA GLU A 87 -0.11 -18.62 3.83
C GLU A 87 -1.36 -17.93 3.25
N ARG A 88 -1.15 -16.91 2.43
CA ARG A 88 -2.22 -16.08 1.87
C ARG A 88 -3.03 -15.34 2.96
N SER A 89 -2.36 -14.86 3.97
CA SER A 89 -2.93 -13.97 4.97
C SER A 89 -2.75 -12.50 4.57
N CYS A 90 -3.80 -11.71 4.74
CA CYS A 90 -3.76 -10.26 4.65
C CYS A 90 -3.94 -9.69 6.06
N ILE A 91 -2.95 -8.98 6.54
CA ILE A 91 -2.92 -8.39 7.88
C ILE A 91 -3.06 -6.88 7.75
N ILE A 92 -4.13 -6.35 8.30
CA ILE A 92 -4.48 -4.93 8.25
C ILE A 92 -4.28 -4.33 9.64
N VAL A 93 -3.41 -3.33 9.73
CA VAL A 93 -3.12 -2.62 10.98
C VAL A 93 -3.50 -1.16 10.81
N ASP A 94 -4.53 -0.72 11.54
CA ASP A 94 -4.91 0.69 11.58
C ASP A 94 -4.14 1.42 12.68
N GLU A 95 -3.96 2.71 12.51
CA GLU A 95 -3.30 3.64 13.43
C GLU A 95 -1.87 3.23 13.85
N VAL A 96 -1.07 2.74 12.90
CA VAL A 96 0.33 2.33 13.15
C VAL A 96 1.19 3.44 13.77
N GLY A 97 0.86 4.70 13.54
CA GLY A 97 1.56 5.84 14.13
C GLY A 97 1.42 5.91 15.66
N MET A 98 0.34 5.36 16.23
CA MET A 98 0.18 5.28 17.69
C MET A 98 0.98 4.12 18.30
N ILE A 99 1.22 3.07 17.51
CA ILE A 99 1.86 1.83 17.98
C ILE A 99 3.39 1.94 17.79
N TRP A 100 3.82 2.38 16.60
CA TRP A 100 5.23 2.45 16.18
C TRP A 100 5.61 3.88 15.77
N ASP A 101 5.53 4.81 16.73
CA ASP A 101 5.92 6.21 16.53
C ASP A 101 7.44 6.33 16.41
N ASN A 102 7.88 7.20 15.53
CA ASN A 102 9.29 7.54 15.30
C ASN A 102 10.00 8.08 16.56
N ARG A 103 9.24 8.61 17.52
CA ARG A 103 9.76 9.13 18.80
C ARG A 103 10.05 8.05 19.83
N ASN A 104 9.51 6.84 19.65
CA ASN A 104 9.57 5.73 20.60
C ASN A 104 10.34 4.54 20.02
N PHE A 105 11.66 4.69 19.81
CA PHE A 105 12.55 3.66 19.26
C PHE A 105 12.48 2.29 19.95
N LYS A 106 12.01 2.26 21.21
CA LYS A 106 11.88 1.03 21.99
C LYS A 106 10.64 0.20 21.64
N SER A 107 9.67 0.79 20.95
CA SER A 107 8.41 0.08 20.63
C SER A 107 8.51 -0.81 19.39
N PHE A 108 9.49 -0.55 18.50
CA PHE A 108 9.68 -1.36 17.30
C PHE A 108 10.65 -2.51 17.56
N LYS A 109 10.11 -3.57 18.11
CA LYS A 109 10.87 -4.77 18.48
C LYS A 109 11.50 -5.46 17.27
N PRO A 110 12.67 -6.11 17.43
CA PRO A 110 13.34 -6.82 16.33
C PRO A 110 12.44 -7.83 15.61
N GLU A 111 11.60 -8.56 16.35
CA GLU A 111 10.71 -9.58 15.83
C GLU A 111 9.67 -9.01 14.87
N VAL A 112 9.10 -7.85 15.21
CA VAL A 112 8.14 -7.14 14.36
C VAL A 112 8.82 -6.65 13.09
N ARG A 113 10.02 -6.08 13.22
CA ARG A 113 10.82 -5.63 12.09
C ARG A 113 11.17 -6.79 11.14
N ASP A 114 11.58 -7.91 11.69
CA ASP A 114 11.98 -9.08 10.91
C ASP A 114 10.75 -9.70 10.23
N PHE A 115 9.60 -9.71 10.90
CA PHE A 115 8.33 -10.10 10.26
C PHE A 115 8.00 -9.20 9.06
N PHE A 116 8.14 -7.88 9.16
CA PHE A 116 7.90 -6.97 8.03
C PHE A 116 8.87 -7.17 6.88
N LYS A 117 10.13 -7.47 7.16
CA LYS A 117 11.12 -7.79 6.12
C LYS A 117 10.84 -9.11 5.42
N LEU A 118 10.40 -10.12 6.18
CA LEU A 118 10.22 -11.48 5.71
C LEU A 118 8.76 -11.81 5.31
N GLN A 119 7.85 -10.84 5.35
CA GLN A 119 6.43 -11.05 5.09
C GLN A 119 6.15 -11.75 3.75
N ARG A 120 6.98 -11.49 2.72
CA ARG A 120 6.88 -12.17 1.42
C ARG A 120 7.22 -13.65 1.51
N HIS A 121 8.23 -14.01 2.31
CA HIS A 121 8.59 -15.40 2.57
C HIS A 121 7.47 -16.14 3.29
N TYR A 122 6.76 -15.45 4.18
CA TYR A 122 5.58 -15.99 4.87
C TYR A 122 4.32 -15.96 4.00
N LYS A 123 4.43 -15.50 2.74
CA LYS A 123 3.30 -15.35 1.81
C LYS A 123 2.14 -14.55 2.41
N CYS A 124 2.47 -13.48 3.12
CA CYS A 124 1.53 -12.56 3.74
C CYS A 124 1.54 -11.20 3.03
N CYS A 125 0.38 -10.55 3.00
CA CYS A 125 0.22 -9.16 2.63
C CYS A 125 0.04 -8.32 3.90
N LEU A 126 0.68 -7.17 3.97
CA LEU A 126 0.55 -6.23 5.08
C LEU A 126 -0.03 -4.91 4.56
N ILE A 127 -1.05 -4.42 5.24
CA ILE A 127 -1.64 -3.11 4.95
C ILE A 127 -1.61 -2.30 6.24
N LEU A 128 -0.80 -1.26 6.24
CA LEU A 128 -0.58 -0.39 7.38
C LEU A 128 -1.24 0.95 7.14
N ALA A 129 -2.01 1.46 8.10
CA ALA A 129 -2.62 2.77 7.98
C ALA A 129 -2.20 3.69 9.13
N SER A 130 -1.99 4.97 8.81
CA SER A 130 -1.66 6.01 9.79
C SER A 130 -2.32 7.35 9.45
N GLN A 131 -2.53 8.18 10.45
CA GLN A 131 -3.02 9.54 10.25
C GLN A 131 -1.93 10.49 9.78
N THR A 132 -0.71 10.28 10.24
CA THR A 132 0.46 11.11 9.97
C THR A 132 1.55 10.33 9.26
N PHE A 133 2.49 11.05 8.68
CA PHE A 133 3.68 10.49 8.06
C PHE A 133 4.78 10.14 9.08
N ASP A 134 4.55 10.44 10.37
CA ASP A 134 5.52 10.31 11.47
C ASP A 134 5.70 8.87 11.96
N VAL A 135 5.47 7.90 11.11
CA VAL A 135 5.80 6.50 11.36
C VAL A 135 7.29 6.28 11.17
N ASP A 136 7.86 5.34 11.92
CA ASP A 136 9.29 5.01 11.83
C ASP A 136 9.73 4.88 10.36
N LYS A 137 10.81 5.60 10.00
CA LYS A 137 11.36 5.59 8.66
C LYS A 137 11.65 4.17 8.17
N LYS A 138 12.11 3.28 9.06
CA LYS A 138 12.42 1.88 8.73
C LYS A 138 11.20 1.10 8.22
N ILE A 139 10.00 1.38 8.78
CA ILE A 139 8.75 0.76 8.31
C ILE A 139 8.38 1.31 6.94
N ARG A 140 8.47 2.62 6.77
CA ARG A 140 8.17 3.27 5.49
C ARG A 140 9.10 2.80 4.37
N ASP A 141 10.37 2.54 4.70
CA ASP A 141 11.38 2.08 3.74
C ASP A 141 11.13 0.63 3.28
N LEU A 142 10.41 -0.16 4.07
CA LEU A 142 10.00 -1.51 3.70
C LEU A 142 8.73 -1.55 2.83
N ALA A 143 7.99 -0.44 2.73
CA ALA A 143 6.75 -0.41 1.98
C ALA A 143 6.97 -0.54 0.47
N ASP A 144 6.28 -1.48 -0.16
CA ASP A 144 6.26 -1.65 -1.61
C ASP A 144 5.43 -0.57 -2.31
N GLU A 145 4.35 -0.15 -1.64
CA GLU A 145 3.44 0.86 -2.14
C GLU A 145 3.02 1.79 -1.00
N MET A 146 2.95 3.07 -1.30
CA MET A 146 2.46 4.09 -0.38
C MET A 146 1.34 4.90 -1.02
N TYR A 147 0.29 5.18 -0.25
CA TYR A 147 -0.86 5.95 -0.69
C TYR A 147 -1.20 7.08 0.26
N LEU A 148 -1.40 8.27 -0.28
CA LEU A 148 -1.98 9.41 0.43
C LEU A 148 -3.48 9.48 0.14
N VAL A 149 -4.29 9.26 1.17
CA VAL A 149 -5.76 9.33 1.06
C VAL A 149 -6.23 10.74 1.38
N LYS A 150 -7.01 11.30 0.47
CA LYS A 150 -7.66 12.61 0.63
C LYS A 150 -9.14 12.49 0.30
N LYS A 151 -9.96 13.28 0.99
CA LYS A 151 -11.38 13.40 0.68
C LYS A 151 -11.57 14.31 -0.52
N SER A 152 -12.40 13.88 -1.46
CA SER A 152 -12.84 14.66 -2.60
C SER A 152 -14.37 14.71 -2.56
N PHE A 153 -14.94 15.90 -2.52
CA PHE A 153 -16.35 16.07 -2.28
C PHE A 153 -16.84 15.41 -0.96
N ARG A 154 -18.15 15.39 -0.73
CA ARG A 154 -18.70 14.86 0.53
C ARG A 154 -18.66 13.34 0.64
N VAL A 155 -18.73 12.63 -0.48
CA VAL A 155 -18.93 11.17 -0.53
C VAL A 155 -17.78 10.40 -1.18
N PHE A 156 -16.89 11.05 -1.90
CA PHE A 156 -15.77 10.40 -2.57
C PHE A 156 -14.47 10.67 -1.84
N SER A 157 -13.59 9.70 -1.87
CA SER A 157 -12.20 9.84 -1.49
C SER A 157 -11.31 9.30 -2.60
N TYR A 158 -10.09 9.76 -2.63
CA TYR A 158 -9.08 9.28 -3.55
C TYR A 158 -7.79 8.99 -2.81
N ALA A 159 -7.07 8.00 -3.28
CA ALA A 159 -5.76 7.65 -2.81
C ALA A 159 -4.75 7.91 -3.92
N LYS A 160 -3.81 8.82 -3.68
CA LYS A 160 -2.69 9.07 -4.58
C LYS A 160 -1.54 8.15 -4.21
N ARG A 161 -1.04 7.39 -5.18
CA ARG A 161 0.17 6.62 -4.98
C ARG A 161 1.37 7.56 -4.89
N ILE A 162 2.25 7.28 -3.96
CA ILE A 162 3.48 8.03 -3.75
C ILE A 162 4.64 7.18 -4.19
N LEU A 163 5.45 7.72 -5.06
CA LEU A 163 6.75 7.20 -5.42
C LEU A 163 7.82 8.00 -4.66
N ARG A 164 8.80 7.31 -4.13
CA ARG A 164 10.01 7.94 -3.63
C ARG A 164 11.01 8.04 -4.75
N GLN A 165 11.49 9.23 -5.01
CA GLN A 165 12.61 9.48 -5.90
C GLN A 165 13.80 9.95 -5.07
N THR A 166 14.93 9.33 -5.29
CA THR A 166 16.19 9.76 -4.69
C THR A 166 16.77 10.87 -5.56
N VAL A 167 16.80 12.08 -5.04
CA VAL A 167 17.37 13.22 -5.75
C VAL A 167 18.79 13.47 -5.19
N LEU A 168 19.76 13.40 -6.09
CA LEU A 168 21.12 13.82 -5.76
C LEU A 168 21.18 15.35 -5.86
N VAL A 169 21.19 16.02 -4.72
CA VAL A 169 21.46 17.44 -4.67
C VAL A 169 22.95 17.63 -4.93
N LYS A 170 23.30 18.28 -6.05
CA LYS A 170 24.70 18.56 -6.38
C LYS A 170 25.35 19.39 -5.29
N SER A 171 26.55 19.01 -4.92
CA SER A 171 27.36 19.79 -3.98
C SER A 171 27.63 21.18 -4.55
N THR A 172 27.25 22.20 -3.81
CA THR A 172 27.70 23.57 -4.02
C THR A 172 28.96 23.77 -3.19
N ALA A 173 29.79 24.75 -3.52
CA ALA A 173 31.08 25.00 -2.85
C ALA A 173 30.96 25.17 -1.32
N GLU A 174 29.77 25.42 -0.81
CA GLU A 174 29.48 25.65 0.63
C GLU A 174 28.73 24.50 1.32
N ALA A 175 28.25 23.49 0.59
CA ALA A 175 27.50 22.38 1.17
C ALA A 175 27.85 21.03 0.53
N PRO A 176 28.07 19.96 1.34
CA PRO A 176 28.34 18.63 0.82
C PRO A 176 27.13 18.08 0.04
N ALA A 177 27.39 17.22 -0.94
CA ALA A 177 26.35 16.53 -1.68
C ALA A 177 25.40 15.80 -0.73
N LYS A 178 24.12 16.13 -0.75
CA LYS A 178 23.10 15.53 0.10
C LYS A 178 22.14 14.71 -0.77
N ILE A 179 21.84 13.51 -0.32
CA ILE A 179 20.79 12.68 -0.90
C ILE A 179 19.49 13.09 -0.23
N ASP A 180 18.56 13.64 -1.00
CA ASP A 180 17.23 13.99 -0.52
C ASP A 180 16.17 13.09 -1.17
N GLU A 181 15.06 12.87 -0.48
CA GLU A 181 13.98 12.02 -0.97
C GLU A 181 12.78 12.91 -1.33
N ASP A 182 12.44 12.94 -2.62
CA ASP A 182 11.24 13.60 -3.09
C ASP A 182 10.08 12.62 -3.21
N LEU A 183 8.90 13.05 -2.79
CA LEU A 183 7.66 12.31 -2.90
C LEU A 183 6.89 12.74 -4.14
N VAL A 184 6.88 11.89 -5.15
CA VAL A 184 6.18 12.13 -6.41
C VAL A 184 4.89 11.32 -6.46
N PHE A 185 3.81 11.94 -6.94
CA PHE A 185 2.53 11.26 -7.12
C PHE A 185 2.42 10.67 -8.53
N ASP A 186 2.18 9.36 -8.61
CA ASP A 186 2.16 8.59 -9.84
C ASP A 186 0.73 8.27 -10.31
N SER A 187 -0.09 7.70 -9.44
CA SER A 187 -1.40 7.20 -9.80
C SER A 187 -2.49 7.62 -8.84
N LEU A 188 -3.73 7.60 -9.32
CA LEU A 188 -4.91 7.98 -8.58
C LEU A 188 -5.88 6.78 -8.47
N LEU A 189 -6.22 6.40 -7.24
CA LEU A 189 -7.27 5.45 -6.95
C LEU A 189 -8.49 6.19 -6.40
N LEU A 190 -9.59 6.16 -7.16
CA LEU A 190 -10.89 6.68 -6.70
C LEU A 190 -11.68 5.58 -6.00
N PHE A 191 -12.32 5.90 -4.90
CA PHE A 191 -13.19 4.98 -4.19
C PHE A 191 -14.32 5.72 -3.47
N TRP A 192 -15.44 5.02 -3.30
CA TRP A 192 -16.59 5.53 -2.56
C TRP A 192 -16.28 5.48 -1.06
N ALA A 193 -16.29 6.63 -0.41
CA ALA A 193 -16.13 6.78 1.03
C ALA A 193 -17.38 7.38 1.67
N GLY A 194 -18.54 7.08 1.11
CA GLY A 194 -19.82 7.47 1.69
C GLY A 194 -19.94 6.88 3.08
N SER A 195 -20.27 7.69 4.04
CA SER A 195 -20.63 7.23 5.38
C SER A 195 -21.89 6.36 5.27
N ARG A 196 -21.93 5.35 6.08
CA ARG A 196 -23.11 4.58 6.47
C ARG A 196 -24.41 5.31 6.34
#